data_330a036ae323557bdb1a2b0c6177d3cf
#
_entry.id   330a036ae323557bdb1a2b0c6177d3cf
#
_cell.length_a   1.000
_cell.length_b   1.000
_cell.length_c   1.000
_cell.angle_alpha   90.00
_cell.angle_beta   90.00
_cell.angle_gamma   90.00
#
_symmetry.space_group_name_H-M   'P 1'
#
loop_
_entity.id
_entity.type
_entity.pdbx_description
1 polymer ?
#
loop_
_entity_poly.entity_id
_entity_poly.type
_entity_poly.pdbx_seq_one_letter_code
_entity_poly.pdbx_strand_id
1 'polypeptide(L)'
;MPRTVSSQRALWQAIVPLALAASTLTAAPVASAQGSAILGPVDGKELAETDLERVVVGKVAPDFTLAKMGGGTATLSSMRGKKNVVLVFYRGYWCPFCITQLKEMRSLLSEELKKDTELLVVSIDDDKGMETAVTRISADGTTPDYTFLSDPTHAVIARYGVMNPAGSRRGIPHPATYVIDKKGVVQWRDVQTDYKIRPTNSAVLTAVKSLSSR
;
A
#
# COMPACT_ATOMS: atom_id res chain seq x y z
N MET A 1 -97.23 13.14 -18.59
CA MET A 1 -97.22 14.63 -18.58
C MET A 1 -96.41 15.06 -17.37
N PRO A 2 -95.58 16.08 -17.38
CA PRO A 2 -94.94 16.77 -18.50
C PRO A 2 -93.39 16.73 -18.43
N ARG A 3 -92.83 17.20 -19.49
CA ARG A 3 -91.44 17.47 -19.81
C ARG A 3 -90.73 18.43 -18.85
N THR A 4 -89.46 18.25 -18.64
CA THR A 4 -88.52 19.37 -18.44
C THR A 4 -87.17 19.08 -19.10
N VAL A 5 -86.80 20.05 -19.92
CA VAL A 5 -85.56 20.21 -20.64
C VAL A 5 -84.50 20.68 -19.65
N SER A 6 -83.33 20.10 -19.67
CA SER A 6 -82.15 20.67 -18.96
C SER A 6 -80.92 20.64 -19.82
N SER A 7 -80.37 21.81 -19.94
CA SER A 7 -79.29 22.28 -20.75
C SER A 7 -77.96 21.55 -20.46
N GLN A 8 -77.35 21.14 -21.54
CA GLN A 8 -75.94 20.69 -21.51
C GLN A 8 -75.00 21.90 -21.41
N ARG A 9 -74.21 21.93 -20.41
CA ARG A 9 -73.02 22.80 -20.34
C ARG A 9 -71.83 21.97 -20.68
N ALA A 10 -71.20 22.20 -21.79
CA ALA A 10 -69.97 21.68 -22.23
C ALA A 10 -68.82 22.27 -21.37
N LEU A 11 -68.17 21.43 -20.54
CA LEU A 11 -66.94 21.76 -19.88
C LEU A 11 -65.78 21.32 -20.76
N TRP A 12 -65.08 22.25 -21.30
CA TRP A 12 -63.83 22.05 -21.99
C TRP A 12 -62.76 21.70 -20.95
N GLN A 13 -62.37 20.45 -20.91
CA GLN A 13 -61.22 20.04 -20.14
C GLN A 13 -59.95 20.28 -20.97
N ALA A 14 -59.17 21.25 -20.57
CA ALA A 14 -57.83 21.48 -21.10
C ALA A 14 -56.92 20.31 -20.74
N ILE A 15 -56.49 19.58 -21.74
CA ILE A 15 -55.47 18.54 -21.60
C ILE A 15 -54.12 19.24 -21.52
N VAL A 16 -53.50 19.29 -20.31
CA VAL A 16 -52.14 19.72 -20.12
C VAL A 16 -51.25 18.52 -20.42
N PRO A 17 -50.32 18.57 -21.37
CA PRO A 17 -49.37 17.48 -21.58
C PRO A 17 -48.38 17.50 -20.45
N LEU A 18 -48.36 16.42 -19.64
CA LEU A 18 -47.37 16.14 -18.65
C LEU A 18 -46.07 15.75 -19.38
N ALA A 19 -45.14 16.70 -19.51
CA ALA A 19 -43.82 16.43 -20.04
C ALA A 19 -43.05 15.57 -19.00
N LEU A 20 -42.91 14.26 -19.29
CA LEU A 20 -41.98 13.41 -18.60
C LEU A 20 -40.57 13.88 -18.93
N ALA A 21 -39.95 14.62 -18.03
CA ALA A 21 -38.52 14.86 -18.04
C ALA A 21 -37.80 13.53 -17.71
N ALA A 22 -37.33 12.83 -18.72
CA ALA A 22 -36.45 11.70 -18.56
C ALA A 22 -35.09 12.24 -18.04
N SER A 23 -34.91 12.17 -16.72
CA SER A 23 -33.61 12.42 -16.13
C SER A 23 -32.69 11.27 -16.51
N THR A 24 -31.88 11.46 -17.53
CA THR A 24 -30.74 10.57 -17.81
C THR A 24 -29.74 10.72 -16.68
N LEU A 25 -29.76 9.78 -15.74
CA LEU A 25 -28.63 9.60 -14.85
C LEU A 25 -27.44 9.18 -15.72
N THR A 26 -26.60 10.15 -16.05
CA THR A 26 -25.25 9.86 -16.53
C THR A 26 -24.50 9.25 -15.35
N ALA A 27 -24.39 7.92 -15.33
CA ALA A 27 -23.47 7.24 -14.47
C ALA A 27 -22.07 7.75 -14.83
N ALA A 28 -21.47 8.56 -13.94
CA ALA A 28 -20.07 8.89 -14.05
C ALA A 28 -19.28 7.58 -14.08
N PRO A 29 -18.30 7.42 -14.98
CA PRO A 29 -17.47 6.25 -14.98
C PRO A 29 -16.82 6.17 -13.61
N VAL A 30 -17.08 5.10 -12.88
CA VAL A 30 -16.32 4.74 -11.69
C VAL A 30 -14.92 4.46 -12.23
N ALA A 31 -14.03 5.46 -12.14
CA ALA A 31 -12.63 5.26 -12.38
C ALA A 31 -12.21 4.16 -11.40
N SER A 32 -11.99 2.97 -11.93
CA SER A 32 -11.32 1.90 -11.20
C SER A 32 -10.00 2.49 -10.75
N ALA A 33 -9.91 2.81 -9.46
CA ALA A 33 -8.67 3.15 -8.80
C ALA A 33 -7.80 1.90 -8.77
N GLN A 34 -7.21 1.57 -9.92
CA GLN A 34 -5.95 0.86 -9.94
C GLN A 34 -5.00 1.79 -9.23
N GLY A 35 -4.65 1.42 -7.98
CA GLY A 35 -3.86 2.26 -7.11
C GLY A 35 -2.51 2.57 -7.73
N SER A 36 -2.46 3.64 -8.50
CA SER A 36 -1.20 4.24 -8.87
C SER A 36 -0.54 4.65 -7.57
N ALA A 37 0.61 4.04 -7.26
CA ALA A 37 1.41 4.47 -6.13
C ALA A 37 1.58 6.00 -6.23
N ILE A 38 1.02 6.73 -5.25
CA ILE A 38 1.24 8.17 -5.17
C ILE A 38 2.69 8.34 -4.74
N LEU A 39 3.52 8.55 -5.74
CA LEU A 39 4.91 8.86 -5.52
C LEU A 39 4.99 10.34 -5.19
N GLY A 40 5.51 10.69 -4.00
CA GLY A 40 5.75 12.06 -3.62
C GLY A 40 6.62 12.80 -4.68
N PRO A 41 6.83 14.09 -4.57
CA PRO A 41 7.52 14.86 -5.60
C PRO A 41 8.87 14.22 -5.92
N VAL A 42 9.03 13.89 -7.20
CA VAL A 42 10.31 13.50 -7.76
C VAL A 42 10.90 14.78 -8.32
N ASP A 43 12.19 14.95 -8.26
CA ASP A 43 12.93 16.11 -8.75
C ASP A 43 12.85 16.30 -10.29
N GLY A 44 11.81 15.75 -10.94
CA GLY A 44 11.59 15.80 -12.38
C GLY A 44 12.64 15.04 -13.21
N LYS A 45 13.53 14.31 -12.56
CA LYS A 45 14.56 13.48 -13.22
C LYS A 45 14.08 12.05 -13.37
N GLU A 46 14.35 11.46 -14.51
CA GLU A 46 14.22 10.05 -14.71
C GLU A 46 15.22 9.32 -13.79
N LEU A 47 14.70 8.49 -12.87
CA LEU A 47 15.53 7.80 -11.89
C LEU A 47 15.92 6.42 -12.42
N ALA A 48 17.20 6.07 -12.28
CA ALA A 48 17.64 4.70 -12.53
C ALA A 48 16.90 3.73 -11.60
N GLU A 49 16.38 2.62 -12.11
CA GLU A 49 15.62 1.63 -11.33
C GLU A 49 16.45 0.99 -10.22
N THR A 50 17.78 0.93 -10.42
CA THR A 50 18.76 0.41 -9.46
C THR A 50 19.76 1.51 -9.10
N ASP A 51 19.71 1.93 -7.85
CA ASP A 51 20.63 2.88 -7.23
C ASP A 51 20.53 2.68 -5.72
N LEU A 52 21.30 1.75 -5.19
CA LEU A 52 21.21 1.30 -3.80
C LEU A 52 21.60 2.40 -2.78
N GLU A 53 22.20 3.50 -3.23
CA GLU A 53 22.56 4.64 -2.40
C GLU A 53 21.54 5.79 -2.47
N ARG A 54 20.43 5.62 -3.18
CA ARG A 54 19.40 6.66 -3.31
C ARG A 54 18.71 6.97 -1.98
N VAL A 55 18.37 5.96 -1.20
CA VAL A 55 17.66 6.12 0.07
C VAL A 55 18.64 5.80 1.21
N VAL A 56 19.24 6.85 1.77
CA VAL A 56 20.30 6.73 2.79
C VAL A 56 19.85 7.32 4.12
N VAL A 57 20.57 6.95 5.17
CA VAL A 57 20.37 7.49 6.53
C VAL A 57 20.44 9.03 6.52
N GLY A 58 19.55 9.67 7.26
CA GLY A 58 19.44 11.13 7.36
C GLY A 58 18.61 11.80 6.25
N LYS A 59 18.13 11.05 5.24
CA LYS A 59 17.25 11.57 4.20
C LYS A 59 15.80 11.17 4.44
N VAL A 60 14.89 12.00 3.92
CA VAL A 60 13.45 11.68 3.94
C VAL A 60 13.21 10.50 3.01
N ALA A 61 12.52 9.47 3.53
CA ALA A 61 12.11 8.32 2.73
C ALA A 61 11.11 8.75 1.65
N PRO A 62 11.26 8.27 0.39
CA PRO A 62 10.30 8.52 -0.67
C PRO A 62 8.89 8.08 -0.26
N ASP A 63 7.91 8.95 -0.45
CA ASP A 63 6.53 8.64 -0.12
C ASP A 63 5.91 7.68 -1.13
N PHE A 64 4.92 6.93 -0.67
CA PHE A 64 4.14 6.03 -1.51
C PHE A 64 2.74 5.81 -0.94
N THR A 65 1.84 5.36 -1.81
CA THR A 65 0.55 4.76 -1.44
C THR A 65 0.42 3.44 -2.17
N LEU A 66 0.35 2.33 -1.42
CA LEU A 66 0.24 0.97 -1.95
C LEU A 66 -1.01 0.27 -1.43
N ALA A 67 -1.53 -0.67 -2.24
CA ALA A 67 -2.61 -1.54 -1.83
C ALA A 67 -2.15 -2.48 -0.71
N LYS A 68 -3.01 -2.66 0.30
CA LYS A 68 -2.82 -3.66 1.35
C LYS A 68 -3.45 -4.99 0.94
N MET A 69 -2.85 -6.08 1.33
CA MET A 69 -3.50 -7.39 1.29
C MET A 69 -4.85 -7.32 2.01
N GLY A 70 -5.88 -7.87 1.38
CA GLY A 70 -7.23 -7.88 1.93
C GLY A 70 -7.98 -6.54 1.81
N GLY A 71 -7.42 -5.54 1.13
CA GLY A 71 -8.11 -4.31 0.76
C GLY A 71 -7.65 -3.04 1.48
N GLY A 72 -8.03 -1.91 0.90
CA GLY A 72 -7.59 -0.59 1.34
C GLY A 72 -6.16 -0.26 0.91
N THR A 73 -5.61 0.84 1.40
CA THR A 73 -4.26 1.32 1.06
C THR A 73 -3.48 1.69 2.31
N ALA A 74 -2.16 1.74 2.17
CA ALA A 74 -1.26 2.35 3.14
C ALA A 74 -0.42 3.43 2.46
N THR A 75 -0.38 4.61 3.07
CA THR A 75 0.43 5.75 2.63
C THR A 75 1.51 5.99 3.67
N LEU A 76 2.79 5.99 3.25
CA LEU A 76 3.90 6.17 4.20
C LEU A 76 3.81 7.52 4.93
N SER A 77 3.53 8.60 4.20
CA SER A 77 3.43 9.94 4.82
C SER A 77 2.27 10.08 5.82
N SER A 78 1.24 9.25 5.75
CA SER A 78 0.13 9.26 6.72
C SER A 78 0.55 8.81 8.12
N MET A 79 1.72 8.18 8.24
CA MET A 79 2.31 7.73 9.51
C MET A 79 3.15 8.81 10.18
N ARG A 80 3.48 9.90 9.47
CA ARG A 80 4.26 11.01 10.03
C ARG A 80 3.55 11.61 11.25
N GLY A 81 4.33 11.90 12.28
CA GLY A 81 3.83 12.39 13.57
C GLY A 81 3.16 11.31 14.44
N LYS A 82 2.91 10.11 13.92
CA LYS A 82 2.17 9.05 14.61
C LYS A 82 3.02 7.83 14.90
N LYS A 83 3.61 7.25 13.86
CA LYS A 83 4.34 5.98 13.91
C LYS A 83 5.74 6.10 13.31
N ASN A 84 6.69 5.42 13.88
CA ASN A 84 7.89 4.99 13.19
C ASN A 84 7.52 3.85 12.22
N VAL A 85 8.36 3.60 11.23
CA VAL A 85 8.10 2.53 10.26
C VAL A 85 9.33 1.65 10.10
N VAL A 86 9.15 0.35 10.22
CA VAL A 86 10.07 -0.65 9.69
C VAL A 86 9.55 -1.05 8.31
N LEU A 87 10.26 -0.64 7.26
CA LEU A 87 9.88 -0.92 5.87
C LEU A 87 10.80 -1.99 5.29
N VAL A 88 10.21 -3.10 4.85
CA VAL A 88 10.95 -4.26 4.33
C VAL A 88 10.55 -4.50 2.88
N PHE A 89 11.51 -4.49 1.97
CA PHE A 89 11.33 -4.96 0.60
C PHE A 89 11.75 -6.43 0.53
N TYR A 90 10.82 -7.31 0.12
CA TYR A 90 11.09 -8.73 -0.04
C TYR A 90 10.81 -9.19 -1.48
N ARG A 91 11.49 -10.24 -1.92
CA ARG A 91 11.53 -10.64 -3.33
C ARG A 91 10.23 -11.28 -3.83
N GLY A 92 9.42 -11.83 -2.92
CA GLY A 92 8.16 -12.48 -3.22
C GLY A 92 7.94 -13.75 -2.37
N TYR A 93 6.69 -14.24 -2.39
CA TYR A 93 6.23 -15.40 -1.63
C TYR A 93 7.03 -16.69 -1.88
N TRP A 94 7.63 -16.81 -3.06
CA TRP A 94 8.40 -17.98 -3.51
C TRP A 94 9.83 -18.03 -2.95
N CYS A 95 10.34 -16.93 -2.37
CA CYS A 95 11.72 -16.81 -1.89
C CYS A 95 11.88 -17.38 -0.48
N PRO A 96 12.60 -18.52 -0.26
CA PRO A 96 12.70 -19.14 1.06
C PRO A 96 13.37 -18.23 2.09
N PHE A 97 14.43 -17.50 1.72
CA PHE A 97 15.12 -16.56 2.60
C PHE A 97 14.22 -15.40 3.04
N CYS A 98 13.29 -14.97 2.17
CA CYS A 98 12.30 -13.95 2.51
C CYS A 98 11.27 -14.49 3.50
N ILE A 99 10.75 -15.69 3.25
CA ILE A 99 9.79 -16.34 4.16
C ILE A 99 10.41 -16.55 5.54
N THR A 100 11.67 -17.01 5.62
CA THR A 100 12.38 -17.15 6.89
C THR A 100 12.51 -15.81 7.62
N GLN A 101 12.97 -14.75 6.95
CA GLN A 101 13.06 -13.42 7.53
C GLN A 101 11.70 -12.94 8.06
N LEU A 102 10.66 -13.00 7.23
CA LEU A 102 9.32 -12.55 7.61
C LEU A 102 8.74 -13.38 8.77
N LYS A 103 9.00 -14.70 8.79
CA LYS A 103 8.63 -15.56 9.92
C LYS A 103 9.29 -15.12 11.22
N GLU A 104 10.58 -14.82 11.20
CA GLU A 104 11.32 -14.33 12.36
C GLU A 104 10.83 -12.95 12.81
N MET A 105 10.45 -12.08 11.87
CA MET A 105 9.95 -10.73 12.15
C MET A 105 8.58 -10.69 12.83
N ARG A 106 7.83 -11.79 12.91
CA ARG A 106 6.55 -11.85 13.64
C ARG A 106 6.67 -11.45 15.11
N SER A 107 7.83 -11.68 15.72
CA SER A 107 8.11 -11.31 17.11
C SER A 107 9.05 -10.11 17.25
N LEU A 108 9.28 -9.37 16.16
CA LEU A 108 10.23 -8.24 16.17
C LEU A 108 9.77 -7.13 17.10
N LEU A 109 8.51 -6.75 17.01
CA LEU A 109 7.94 -5.66 17.79
C LEU A 109 7.13 -6.21 18.95
N SER A 110 7.49 -5.81 20.18
CA SER A 110 6.64 -6.04 21.35
C SER A 110 5.36 -5.21 21.24
N GLU A 111 4.33 -5.56 22.01
CA GLU A 111 3.07 -4.79 22.05
C GLU A 111 3.29 -3.32 22.40
N GLU A 112 4.30 -3.01 23.22
CA GLU A 112 4.66 -1.63 23.54
C GLU A 112 5.24 -0.90 22.31
N LEU A 113 6.15 -1.54 21.58
CA LEU A 113 6.75 -0.94 20.37
C LEU A 113 5.72 -0.78 19.24
N LYS A 114 4.74 -1.65 19.12
CA LYS A 114 3.66 -1.55 18.13
C LYS A 114 2.77 -0.32 18.34
N LYS A 115 2.70 0.23 19.54
CA LYS A 115 1.97 1.48 19.79
C LYS A 115 2.57 2.63 18.97
N ASP A 116 3.88 2.63 18.76
CA ASP A 116 4.64 3.70 18.14
C ASP A 116 5.33 3.32 16.82
N THR A 117 5.29 2.05 16.43
CA THR A 117 5.99 1.54 15.24
C THR A 117 5.10 0.62 14.44
N GLU A 118 5.11 0.80 13.12
CA GLU A 118 4.44 -0.05 12.14
C GLU A 118 5.47 -0.85 11.36
N LEU A 119 5.19 -2.14 11.08
CA LEU A 119 6.00 -2.97 10.20
C LEU A 119 5.26 -3.16 8.88
N LEU A 120 5.85 -2.66 7.79
CA LEU A 120 5.34 -2.75 6.43
C LEU A 120 6.24 -3.64 5.58
N VAL A 121 5.67 -4.57 4.86
CA VAL A 121 6.42 -5.46 3.96
C VAL A 121 5.91 -5.30 2.53
N VAL A 122 6.81 -5.04 1.58
CA VAL A 122 6.50 -4.68 0.19
C VAL A 122 7.10 -5.69 -0.78
N SER A 123 6.31 -6.15 -1.73
CA SER A 123 6.76 -6.93 -2.88
C SER A 123 5.94 -6.63 -4.13
N ILE A 124 6.28 -7.29 -5.23
CA ILE A 124 5.46 -7.26 -6.46
C ILE A 124 4.30 -8.27 -6.44
N ASP A 125 4.16 -9.04 -5.35
CA ASP A 125 3.11 -10.04 -5.25
C ASP A 125 1.72 -9.38 -5.27
N ASP A 126 0.79 -10.01 -5.95
CA ASP A 126 -0.65 -9.73 -5.83
C ASP A 126 -1.23 -10.31 -4.52
N ASP A 127 -2.52 -10.10 -4.27
CA ASP A 127 -3.19 -10.60 -3.07
C ASP A 127 -2.98 -12.11 -2.87
N LYS A 128 -3.10 -12.91 -3.94
CA LYS A 128 -2.89 -14.36 -3.88
C LYS A 128 -1.45 -14.74 -3.53
N GLY A 129 -0.49 -14.00 -4.05
CA GLY A 129 0.94 -14.17 -3.70
C GLY A 129 1.20 -13.82 -2.24
N MET A 130 0.63 -12.72 -1.76
CA MET A 130 0.74 -12.30 -0.35
C MET A 130 0.05 -13.29 0.60
N GLU A 131 -1.14 -13.80 0.27
CA GLU A 131 -1.83 -14.87 1.02
C GLU A 131 -0.97 -16.14 1.08
N THR A 132 -0.31 -16.49 -0.03
CA THR A 132 0.63 -17.63 -0.06
C THR A 132 1.83 -17.39 0.85
N ALA A 133 2.36 -16.16 0.89
CA ALA A 133 3.42 -15.79 1.83
C ALA A 133 2.96 -15.94 3.28
N VAL A 134 1.78 -15.40 3.62
CA VAL A 134 1.18 -15.52 4.96
C VAL A 134 1.00 -17.00 5.36
N THR A 135 0.48 -17.83 4.48
CA THR A 135 0.32 -19.27 4.72
C THR A 135 1.65 -19.95 5.07
N ARG A 136 2.71 -19.63 4.32
CA ARG A 136 4.06 -20.19 4.57
C ARG A 136 4.67 -19.69 5.87
N ILE A 137 4.48 -18.42 6.17
CA ILE A 137 4.96 -17.79 7.41
C ILE A 137 4.25 -18.38 8.62
N SER A 138 2.95 -18.66 8.47
CA SER A 138 2.07 -19.16 9.54
C SER A 138 2.04 -20.69 9.68
N ALA A 139 2.94 -21.42 9.02
CA ALA A 139 2.93 -22.90 9.02
C ALA A 139 3.03 -23.53 10.41
N ASP A 140 3.44 -22.76 11.42
CA ASP A 140 3.48 -23.17 12.84
C ASP A 140 2.23 -22.71 13.65
N GLY A 141 1.20 -22.19 12.99
CA GLY A 141 -0.03 -21.69 13.60
C GLY A 141 0.05 -20.23 14.08
N THR A 142 1.20 -19.56 13.98
CA THR A 142 1.35 -18.15 14.39
C THR A 142 1.23 -17.25 13.16
N THR A 143 0.20 -16.41 13.11
CA THR A 143 -0.01 -15.46 12.02
C THR A 143 0.84 -14.19 12.18
N PRO A 144 1.33 -13.59 11.08
CA PRO A 144 1.96 -12.27 11.14
C PRO A 144 0.92 -11.19 11.45
N ASP A 145 1.34 -10.19 12.21
CA ASP A 145 0.53 -9.03 12.61
C ASP A 145 1.04 -7.72 11.99
N TYR A 146 1.74 -7.81 10.88
CA TYR A 146 2.26 -6.68 10.12
C TYR A 146 1.60 -6.58 8.74
N THR A 147 1.74 -5.41 8.09
CA THR A 147 0.99 -5.07 6.89
C THR A 147 1.74 -5.49 5.63
N PHE A 148 1.11 -6.32 4.80
CA PHE A 148 1.59 -6.65 3.46
C PHE A 148 1.09 -5.64 2.43
N LEU A 149 2.01 -5.18 1.56
CA LEU A 149 1.77 -4.17 0.53
C LEU A 149 2.19 -4.69 -0.83
N SER A 150 1.34 -4.46 -1.83
CA SER A 150 1.56 -4.85 -3.22
C SER A 150 2.05 -3.67 -4.06
N ASP A 151 3.20 -3.84 -4.72
CA ASP A 151 3.75 -2.92 -5.73
C ASP A 151 3.88 -3.64 -7.10
N PRO A 152 2.78 -4.03 -7.74
CA PRO A 152 2.81 -4.83 -8.97
C PRO A 152 3.40 -4.07 -10.16
N THR A 153 3.40 -2.76 -10.09
CA THR A 153 4.04 -1.87 -11.07
C THR A 153 5.53 -1.67 -10.82
N HIS A 154 6.03 -2.17 -9.68
CA HIS A 154 7.40 -1.96 -9.17
C HIS A 154 7.85 -0.49 -9.11
N ALA A 155 6.90 0.44 -9.12
CA ALA A 155 7.18 1.87 -9.12
C ALA A 155 7.84 2.34 -7.82
N VAL A 156 7.39 1.82 -6.67
CA VAL A 156 7.96 2.13 -5.36
C VAL A 156 9.33 1.47 -5.21
N ILE A 157 9.46 0.20 -5.63
CA ILE A 157 10.73 -0.54 -5.64
C ILE A 157 11.79 0.21 -6.46
N ALA A 158 11.43 0.67 -7.67
CA ALA A 158 12.30 1.48 -8.51
C ALA A 158 12.64 2.83 -7.85
N ARG A 159 11.64 3.48 -7.24
CA ARG A 159 11.82 4.77 -6.57
C ARG A 159 12.78 4.68 -5.38
N TYR A 160 12.75 3.57 -4.65
CA TYR A 160 13.74 3.30 -3.59
C TYR A 160 15.10 2.89 -4.14
N GLY A 161 15.24 2.70 -5.47
CA GLY A 161 16.50 2.31 -6.11
C GLY A 161 16.87 0.85 -5.86
N VAL A 162 15.95 0.05 -5.36
CA VAL A 162 16.23 -1.34 -4.94
C VAL A 162 15.81 -2.39 -5.97
N MET A 163 15.44 -2.00 -7.20
CA MET A 163 15.14 -2.99 -8.23
C MET A 163 16.39 -3.80 -8.56
N ASN A 164 16.23 -5.13 -8.57
CA ASN A 164 17.32 -6.04 -8.92
C ASN A 164 17.31 -6.30 -10.43
N PRO A 165 18.29 -5.80 -11.20
CA PRO A 165 18.34 -5.96 -12.65
C PRO A 165 18.60 -7.42 -13.06
N ALA A 166 19.23 -8.24 -12.21
CA ALA A 166 19.49 -9.65 -12.43
C ALA A 166 18.33 -10.57 -12.00
N GLY A 167 17.22 -9.99 -11.54
CA GLY A 167 16.05 -10.77 -11.13
C GLY A 167 15.40 -11.48 -12.31
N SER A 168 14.93 -12.72 -12.13
CA SER A 168 14.24 -13.52 -13.14
C SER A 168 12.87 -12.92 -13.54
N ARG A 169 12.35 -11.99 -12.75
CA ARG A 169 11.11 -11.25 -13.02
C ARG A 169 11.38 -9.76 -12.84
N ARG A 170 10.88 -8.95 -13.76
CA ARG A 170 10.98 -7.49 -13.62
C ARG A 170 10.30 -7.04 -12.30
N GLY A 171 10.93 -6.11 -11.62
CA GLY A 171 10.41 -5.53 -10.38
C GLY A 171 10.79 -6.27 -9.09
N ILE A 172 11.46 -7.43 -9.18
CA ILE A 172 11.96 -8.10 -7.97
C ILE A 172 12.97 -7.18 -7.26
N PRO A 173 12.77 -6.83 -5.98
CA PRO A 173 13.70 -5.98 -5.29
C PRO A 173 14.96 -6.74 -4.83
N HIS A 174 16.05 -6.01 -4.67
CA HIS A 174 17.08 -6.39 -3.70
C HIS A 174 16.46 -6.44 -2.31
N PRO A 175 16.87 -7.37 -1.43
CA PRO A 175 16.43 -7.34 -0.05
C PRO A 175 16.85 -6.03 0.61
N ALA A 176 15.89 -5.30 1.14
CA ALA A 176 16.16 -4.04 1.81
C ALA A 176 15.26 -3.87 3.03
N THR A 177 15.84 -3.34 4.10
CA THR A 177 15.11 -3.00 5.32
C THR A 177 15.51 -1.59 5.74
N TYR A 178 14.50 -0.75 6.01
CA TYR A 178 14.68 0.62 6.46
C TYR A 178 13.96 0.82 7.79
N VAL A 179 14.56 1.57 8.69
CA VAL A 179 13.90 2.09 9.90
C VAL A 179 13.75 3.59 9.73
N ILE A 180 12.50 4.04 9.73
CA ILE A 180 12.09 5.40 9.40
C ILE A 180 11.40 5.99 10.63
N ASP A 181 11.81 7.18 11.04
CA ASP A 181 11.23 7.86 12.20
C ASP A 181 9.87 8.53 11.90
N LYS A 182 9.23 9.05 12.94
CA LYS A 182 7.95 9.78 12.84
C LYS A 182 8.03 11.05 11.98
N LYS A 183 9.23 11.57 11.68
CA LYS A 183 9.44 12.69 10.74
C LYS A 183 9.51 12.22 9.29
N GLY A 184 9.54 10.90 9.06
CA GLY A 184 9.71 10.29 7.75
C GLY A 184 11.18 10.20 7.31
N VAL A 185 12.14 10.39 8.22
CA VAL A 185 13.58 10.35 7.95
C VAL A 185 14.11 8.94 8.20
N VAL A 186 14.90 8.42 7.26
CA VAL A 186 15.59 7.13 7.42
C VAL A 186 16.66 7.25 8.50
N GLN A 187 16.53 6.46 9.55
CA GLN A 187 17.45 6.44 10.68
C GLN A 187 18.40 5.25 10.65
N TRP A 188 18.01 4.20 9.95
CA TRP A 188 18.82 3.00 9.75
C TRP A 188 18.40 2.29 8.47
N ARG A 189 19.32 1.60 7.81
CA ARG A 189 19.03 0.77 6.65
C ARG A 189 19.97 -0.44 6.57
N ASP A 190 19.49 -1.49 5.93
CA ASP A 190 20.26 -2.62 5.43
C ASP A 190 19.77 -2.94 4.02
N VAL A 191 20.64 -2.86 3.02
CA VAL A 191 20.34 -3.16 1.62
C VAL A 191 21.38 -4.15 1.12
N GLN A 192 20.94 -5.31 0.64
CA GLN A 192 21.81 -6.42 0.29
C GLN A 192 21.74 -6.76 -1.19
N THR A 193 22.89 -6.86 -1.86
CA THR A 193 23.00 -7.38 -3.23
C THR A 193 22.88 -8.90 -3.27
N ASP A 194 23.42 -9.59 -2.27
CA ASP A 194 23.21 -11.03 -2.10
C ASP A 194 21.81 -11.28 -1.52
N TYR A 195 20.95 -11.91 -2.32
CA TYR A 195 19.57 -12.21 -1.94
C TYR A 195 19.43 -13.19 -0.75
N LYS A 196 20.51 -13.80 -0.29
CA LYS A 196 20.54 -14.72 0.87
C LYS A 196 20.78 -13.99 2.19
N ILE A 197 21.41 -12.80 2.16
CA ILE A 197 21.74 -12.04 3.33
C ILE A 197 20.53 -11.23 3.82
N ARG A 198 20.37 -11.15 5.13
CA ARG A 198 19.33 -10.38 5.82
C ARG A 198 19.91 -9.74 7.09
N PRO A 199 19.39 -8.58 7.49
CA PRO A 199 19.72 -8.05 8.82
C PRO A 199 19.16 -8.97 9.90
N THR A 200 19.86 -9.06 11.00
CA THR A 200 19.33 -9.76 12.18
C THR A 200 18.19 -8.96 12.82
N ASN A 201 17.22 -9.66 13.41
CA ASN A 201 16.16 -8.99 14.17
C ASN A 201 16.72 -8.10 15.29
N SER A 202 17.82 -8.50 15.91
CA SER A 202 18.51 -7.70 16.94
C SER A 202 18.98 -6.35 16.38
N ALA A 203 19.55 -6.32 15.17
CA ALA A 203 20.01 -5.07 14.55
C ALA A 203 18.82 -4.13 14.24
N VAL A 204 17.74 -4.68 13.65
CA VAL A 204 16.52 -3.90 13.36
C VAL A 204 15.90 -3.38 14.66
N LEU A 205 15.76 -4.23 15.68
CA LEU A 205 15.18 -3.86 16.97
C LEU A 205 16.01 -2.79 17.69
N THR A 206 17.34 -2.86 17.62
CA THR A 206 18.24 -1.83 18.17
C THR A 206 17.98 -0.49 17.47
N ALA A 207 17.86 -0.50 16.15
CA ALA A 207 17.55 0.71 15.39
C ALA A 207 16.16 1.29 15.77
N VAL A 208 15.12 0.45 15.91
CA VAL A 208 13.79 0.90 16.36
C VAL A 208 13.84 1.51 17.75
N LYS A 209 14.49 0.84 18.72
CA LYS A 209 14.61 1.33 20.10
C LYS A 209 15.35 2.66 20.19
N SER A 210 16.34 2.90 19.33
CA SER A 210 17.06 4.18 19.30
C SER A 210 16.19 5.37 18.92
N LEU A 211 15.01 5.14 18.31
CA LEU A 211 14.05 6.21 17.98
C LEU A 211 13.23 6.64 19.18
N SER A 212 12.97 5.74 20.13
CA SER A 212 12.16 6.03 21.34
C SER A 212 12.95 6.83 22.39
N SER A 213 14.26 6.95 22.23
CA SER A 213 15.15 7.69 23.13
C SER A 213 15.46 9.12 22.66
N ARG A 214 14.84 9.57 21.59
CA ARG A 214 15.01 10.92 21.01
C ARG A 214 13.69 11.69 21.11
#